data_08643fc51ea3f5240e53c7d27a3cf153
#
_entry.id   08643fc51ea3f5240e53c7d27a3cf153
#
_cell.length_a   1.000
_cell.length_b   1.000
_cell.length_c   1.000
_cell.angle_alpha   90.00
_cell.angle_beta   90.00
_cell.angle_gamma   90.00
#
_symmetry.space_group_name_H-M   'P 1'
#
loop_
_entity.id
_entity.type
_entity.pdbx_description
1 polymer ?
#
loop_
_entity_poly.entity_id
_entity_poly.type
_entity_poly.pdbx_seq_one_letter_code
_entity_poly.pdbx_strand_id
1 'polypeptide(L)'
;MKLSVIIVNYNVKYYLEQCLNSLEQATEDVSHEIIVVDNASTDGSTEYITTRFPDVRWIASKKNNGFSKGNNIAFAQAKGEYLLMLNPDTIVTKEAIEGCITFMDSHNDTGACGVYMLRTDGSFAPESRRALPTPFVAFCKMSGLSTLFPKSRTFGRYYMQYLDKEKENPIEIISGAYMMIRHKALKETGPLDEDFFMYGEDIDLSYRILKKGYKNYFLPLRILHYKGESTNKSTYRYVHTFYRAMQLFFKKHYSHYSFLISLPINVAIWGRAILAYVGNQFRHRKIQEKPAKNCIVIGSAESIAQVSDILCEKHKNGKHTFIEANEAIMPQGHLSDSISLEEYDTVVYDTNAYTYGTILKLLNTAPGRRMNLATYSTESQKLITGDNVYDYCDISKEK
;
A
#
# COMPACT_ATOMS: atom_id res chain seq x y z
N MET A 1 -11.85 -22.88 -6.29
CA MET A 1 -11.03 -21.82 -5.72
C MET A 1 -11.54 -20.49 -6.25
N LYS A 2 -12.00 -19.61 -5.36
CA LYS A 2 -12.55 -18.30 -5.79
C LYS A 2 -11.45 -17.26 -5.94
N LEU A 3 -10.49 -17.22 -5.00
CA LEU A 3 -9.46 -16.21 -4.93
C LEU A 3 -8.06 -16.82 -4.80
N SER A 4 -7.08 -16.33 -5.56
CA SER A 4 -5.66 -16.52 -5.30
C SER A 4 -5.07 -15.17 -4.94
N VAL A 5 -4.55 -15.02 -3.71
CA VAL A 5 -3.83 -13.83 -3.27
C VAL A 5 -2.34 -14.01 -3.58
N ILE A 6 -1.74 -13.02 -4.23
CA ILE A 6 -0.38 -13.06 -4.72
C ILE A 6 0.40 -11.89 -4.13
N ILE A 7 1.45 -12.21 -3.38
CA ILE A 7 2.28 -11.24 -2.68
C ILE A 7 3.75 -11.47 -3.07
N VAL A 8 4.45 -10.38 -3.39
CA VAL A 8 5.91 -10.41 -3.61
C VAL A 8 6.57 -9.73 -2.43
N ASN A 9 7.34 -10.52 -1.66
CA ASN A 9 8.08 -10.06 -0.49
C ASN A 9 9.52 -9.68 -0.83
N TYR A 10 10.02 -8.59 -0.24
CA TYR A 10 11.44 -8.25 -0.23
C TYR A 10 11.80 -7.38 0.97
N ASN A 11 12.38 -8.01 2.00
CA ASN A 11 12.90 -7.35 3.22
C ASN A 11 11.85 -6.49 3.97
N VAL A 12 10.61 -7.00 4.12
CA VAL A 12 9.53 -6.32 4.86
C VAL A 12 8.76 -7.30 5.75
N LYS A 13 9.51 -8.16 6.44
CA LYS A 13 9.03 -9.29 7.25
C LYS A 13 7.81 -8.99 8.12
N TYR A 14 7.85 -7.93 8.91
CA TYR A 14 6.79 -7.63 9.88
C TYR A 14 5.56 -6.96 9.24
N TYR A 15 5.74 -6.20 8.16
CA TYR A 15 4.60 -5.71 7.38
C TYR A 15 3.90 -6.86 6.66
N LEU A 16 4.67 -7.82 6.12
CA LEU A 16 4.12 -9.03 5.51
C LEU A 16 3.34 -9.86 6.54
N GLU A 17 3.85 -10.05 7.75
CA GLU A 17 3.12 -10.72 8.85
C GLU A 17 1.78 -10.04 9.09
N GLN A 18 1.77 -8.72 9.25
CA GLN A 18 0.53 -7.97 9.46
C GLN A 18 -0.43 -8.08 8.27
N CYS A 19 0.09 -8.04 7.05
CA CYS A 19 -0.70 -8.24 5.84
C CYS A 19 -1.37 -9.63 5.84
N LEU A 20 -0.62 -10.69 6.19
CA LEU A 20 -1.14 -12.05 6.27
C LEU A 20 -2.20 -12.20 7.38
N ASN A 21 -1.97 -11.65 8.57
CA ASN A 21 -2.97 -11.64 9.64
C ASN A 21 -4.27 -10.93 9.21
N SER A 22 -4.15 -9.81 8.47
CA SER A 22 -5.33 -9.12 7.94
C SER A 22 -6.04 -9.93 6.85
N LEU A 23 -5.29 -10.69 6.05
CA LEU A 23 -5.84 -11.58 5.03
C LEU A 23 -6.59 -12.76 5.65
N GLU A 24 -6.06 -13.39 6.69
CA GLU A 24 -6.75 -14.48 7.41
C GLU A 24 -8.13 -14.03 7.88
N GLN A 25 -8.23 -12.85 8.52
CA GLN A 25 -9.52 -12.28 8.90
C GLN A 25 -10.41 -11.92 7.71
N ALA A 26 -9.81 -11.42 6.62
CA ALA A 26 -10.56 -10.95 5.46
C ALA A 26 -11.07 -12.05 4.53
N THR A 27 -10.50 -13.25 4.58
CA THR A 27 -10.81 -14.35 3.65
C THR A 27 -11.48 -15.55 4.32
N GLU A 28 -11.89 -15.45 5.58
CA GLU A 28 -12.48 -16.52 6.38
C GLU A 28 -13.64 -17.24 5.64
N ASP A 29 -14.50 -16.48 4.97
CA ASP A 29 -15.67 -17.01 4.24
C ASP A 29 -15.41 -17.20 2.72
N VAL A 30 -14.18 -17.06 2.27
CA VAL A 30 -13.82 -17.14 0.85
C VAL A 30 -12.93 -18.35 0.57
N SER A 31 -13.29 -19.19 -0.40
CA SER A 31 -12.40 -20.27 -0.87
C SER A 31 -11.15 -19.65 -1.54
N HIS A 32 -10.01 -19.68 -0.87
CA HIS A 32 -8.81 -18.96 -1.28
C HIS A 32 -7.52 -19.78 -1.14
N GLU A 33 -6.47 -19.26 -1.73
CA GLU A 33 -5.07 -19.61 -1.51
C GLU A 33 -4.23 -18.33 -1.41
N ILE A 34 -3.17 -18.36 -0.63
CA ILE A 34 -2.19 -17.28 -0.53
C ILE A 34 -0.84 -17.79 -1.04
N ILE A 35 -0.28 -17.12 -2.04
CA ILE A 35 1.02 -17.43 -2.64
C ILE A 35 1.95 -16.25 -2.40
N VAL A 36 3.00 -16.47 -1.62
CA VAL A 36 4.05 -15.47 -1.37
C VAL A 36 5.31 -15.86 -2.13
N VAL A 37 5.78 -14.94 -2.99
CA VAL A 37 7.08 -15.07 -3.66
C VAL A 37 8.08 -14.19 -2.95
N ASP A 38 9.05 -14.80 -2.29
CA ASP A 38 10.15 -14.09 -1.66
C ASP A 38 11.27 -13.81 -2.66
N ASN A 39 11.58 -12.55 -2.85
CA ASN A 39 12.58 -12.07 -3.82
C ASN A 39 14.00 -12.04 -3.23
N ALA A 40 14.43 -13.12 -2.57
CA ALA A 40 15.72 -13.26 -1.91
C ALA A 40 15.91 -12.26 -0.76
N SER A 41 14.95 -12.21 0.17
CA SER A 41 15.05 -11.41 1.39
C SER A 41 16.19 -11.90 2.28
N THR A 42 16.80 -10.95 3.00
CA THR A 42 17.91 -11.19 3.94
C THR A 42 17.55 -10.88 5.39
N ASP A 43 16.30 -10.49 5.65
CA ASP A 43 15.76 -10.09 6.95
C ASP A 43 15.22 -11.27 7.79
N GLY A 44 15.41 -12.51 7.31
CA GLY A 44 14.87 -13.71 7.95
C GLY A 44 13.40 -13.97 7.66
N SER A 45 12.80 -13.30 6.65
CA SER A 45 11.38 -13.48 6.27
C SER A 45 11.02 -14.95 6.03
N THR A 46 11.86 -15.72 5.35
CA THR A 46 11.54 -17.09 4.96
C THR A 46 11.23 -17.97 6.17
N GLU A 47 12.17 -18.09 7.11
CA GLU A 47 11.97 -18.93 8.30
C GLU A 47 10.84 -18.40 9.18
N TYR A 48 10.79 -17.09 9.37
CA TYR A 48 9.81 -16.44 10.23
C TYR A 48 8.36 -16.65 9.74
N ILE A 49 8.11 -16.44 8.45
CA ILE A 49 6.76 -16.53 7.87
C ILE A 49 6.32 -17.98 7.70
N THR A 50 7.19 -18.87 7.20
CA THR A 50 6.80 -20.27 6.99
C THR A 50 6.50 -21.02 8.28
N THR A 51 7.09 -20.59 9.41
CA THR A 51 6.79 -21.16 10.74
C THR A 51 5.44 -20.68 11.25
N ARG A 52 5.06 -19.41 11.03
CA ARG A 52 3.83 -18.80 11.57
C ARG A 52 2.60 -19.04 10.68
N PHE A 53 2.80 -19.12 9.38
CA PHE A 53 1.76 -19.26 8.37
C PHE A 53 1.98 -20.49 7.49
N PRO A 54 1.80 -21.72 8.04
CA PRO A 54 2.10 -22.96 7.34
C PRO A 54 1.22 -23.20 6.11
N ASP A 55 0.02 -22.61 6.06
CA ASP A 55 -0.92 -22.74 4.95
C ASP A 55 -0.58 -21.80 3.78
N VAL A 56 0.32 -20.83 3.99
CA VAL A 56 0.79 -19.93 2.93
C VAL A 56 1.77 -20.68 2.03
N ARG A 57 1.46 -20.68 0.74
CA ARG A 57 2.38 -21.24 -0.25
C ARG A 57 3.58 -20.31 -0.47
N TRP A 58 4.73 -20.69 0.11
CA TRP A 58 5.97 -19.92 0.02
C TRP A 58 6.82 -20.35 -1.17
N ILE A 59 7.29 -19.39 -1.97
CA ILE A 59 8.19 -19.62 -3.11
C ILE A 59 9.43 -18.74 -2.92
N ALA A 60 10.55 -19.32 -2.51
CA ALA A 60 11.81 -18.60 -2.33
C ALA A 60 12.58 -18.46 -3.65
N SER A 61 12.86 -17.23 -4.07
CA SER A 61 13.71 -16.93 -5.22
C SER A 61 15.19 -16.88 -4.80
N LYS A 62 16.09 -17.34 -5.68
CA LYS A 62 17.54 -17.27 -5.43
C LYS A 62 18.13 -15.86 -5.57
N LYS A 63 17.40 -14.94 -6.21
CA LYS A 63 17.78 -13.54 -6.45
C LYS A 63 16.54 -12.65 -6.52
N ASN A 64 16.72 -11.36 -6.32
CA ASN A 64 15.65 -10.40 -6.55
C ASN A 64 15.33 -10.28 -8.04
N ASN A 65 14.19 -10.83 -8.44
CA ASN A 65 13.69 -10.84 -9.82
C ASN A 65 12.88 -9.59 -10.19
N GLY A 66 12.68 -8.66 -9.23
CA GLY A 66 11.76 -7.54 -9.40
C GLY A 66 10.31 -7.91 -9.16
N PHE A 67 9.44 -6.91 -9.25
CA PHE A 67 8.02 -7.06 -8.91
C PHE A 67 7.25 -7.84 -9.98
N SER A 68 7.43 -7.51 -11.27
CA SER A 68 6.71 -8.17 -12.36
C SER A 68 6.98 -9.67 -12.44
N LYS A 69 8.25 -10.04 -12.44
CA LYS A 69 8.62 -11.45 -12.51
C LYS A 69 8.26 -12.22 -11.25
N GLY A 70 8.36 -11.60 -10.07
CA GLY A 70 7.89 -12.19 -8.82
C GLY A 70 6.40 -12.54 -8.89
N ASN A 71 5.56 -11.62 -9.33
CA ASN A 71 4.12 -11.86 -9.52
C ASN A 71 3.86 -12.94 -10.59
N ASN A 72 4.59 -12.93 -11.71
CA ASN A 72 4.41 -13.93 -12.78
C ASN A 72 4.68 -15.36 -12.31
N ILE A 73 5.66 -15.55 -11.43
CA ILE A 73 5.95 -16.85 -10.81
C ILE A 73 4.72 -17.38 -10.05
N ALA A 74 4.03 -16.51 -9.34
CA ALA A 74 2.80 -16.87 -8.63
C ALA A 74 1.60 -17.00 -9.56
N PHE A 75 1.41 -16.10 -10.53
CA PHE A 75 0.33 -16.19 -11.52
C PHE A 75 0.30 -17.53 -12.27
N ALA A 76 1.48 -18.06 -12.62
CA ALA A 76 1.60 -19.35 -13.31
C ALA A 76 1.09 -20.53 -12.47
N GLN A 77 0.94 -20.37 -11.15
CA GLN A 77 0.56 -21.42 -10.21
C GLN A 77 -0.81 -21.18 -9.56
N ALA A 78 -1.38 -19.99 -9.77
CA ALA A 78 -2.64 -19.57 -9.19
C ALA A 78 -3.82 -20.31 -9.81
N LYS A 79 -4.79 -20.70 -8.96
CA LYS A 79 -5.98 -21.49 -9.35
C LYS A 79 -7.29 -20.73 -9.22
N GLY A 80 -7.25 -19.55 -8.59
CA GLY A 80 -8.43 -18.73 -8.33
C GLY A 80 -9.11 -18.23 -9.60
N GLU A 81 -10.40 -18.04 -9.52
CA GLU A 81 -11.20 -17.34 -10.55
C GLU A 81 -10.78 -15.87 -10.63
N TYR A 82 -10.46 -15.29 -9.47
CA TYR A 82 -9.87 -13.98 -9.32
C TYR A 82 -8.46 -14.09 -8.75
N LEU A 83 -7.57 -13.21 -9.21
CA LEU A 83 -6.18 -13.10 -8.77
C LEU A 83 -6.01 -11.73 -8.12
N LEU A 84 -5.68 -11.70 -6.84
CA LEU A 84 -5.39 -10.46 -6.13
C LEU A 84 -3.88 -10.25 -6.07
N MET A 85 -3.36 -9.32 -6.87
CA MET A 85 -2.01 -8.81 -6.70
C MET A 85 -2.01 -7.82 -5.54
N LEU A 86 -1.22 -8.09 -4.51
CA LEU A 86 -1.23 -7.37 -3.24
C LEU A 86 0.19 -7.05 -2.76
N ASN A 87 0.41 -5.81 -2.32
CA ASN A 87 1.68 -5.46 -1.68
C ASN A 87 1.76 -6.01 -0.26
N PRO A 88 2.95 -6.42 0.21
CA PRO A 88 3.16 -6.94 1.56
C PRO A 88 2.99 -5.90 2.67
N ASP A 89 2.98 -4.60 2.35
CA ASP A 89 2.81 -3.48 3.27
C ASP A 89 1.37 -2.92 3.23
N THR A 90 0.38 -3.81 3.19
CA THR A 90 -1.05 -3.47 3.20
C THR A 90 -1.79 -4.12 4.37
N ILE A 91 -2.88 -3.47 4.81
CA ILE A 91 -3.90 -4.08 5.66
C ILE A 91 -5.18 -4.15 4.84
N VAL A 92 -5.74 -5.34 4.69
CA VAL A 92 -6.98 -5.57 3.96
C VAL A 92 -8.14 -5.84 4.91
N THR A 93 -9.37 -5.62 4.44
CA THR A 93 -10.59 -5.86 5.20
C THR A 93 -11.48 -6.88 4.50
N LYS A 94 -12.35 -7.54 5.25
CA LYS A 94 -13.35 -8.48 4.73
C LYS A 94 -14.23 -7.81 3.69
N GLU A 95 -14.69 -6.59 3.97
CA GLU A 95 -15.50 -5.79 3.06
C GLU A 95 -14.78 -5.51 1.73
N ALA A 96 -13.46 -5.31 1.77
CA ALA A 96 -12.70 -5.06 0.55
C ALA A 96 -12.57 -6.31 -0.32
N ILE A 97 -12.32 -7.48 0.28
CA ILE A 97 -12.20 -8.74 -0.45
C ILE A 97 -13.57 -9.17 -1.01
N GLU A 98 -14.58 -9.29 -0.15
CA GLU A 98 -15.92 -9.76 -0.55
C GLU A 98 -16.63 -8.79 -1.48
N GLY A 99 -16.49 -7.47 -1.22
CA GLY A 99 -17.07 -6.44 -2.08
C GLY A 99 -16.48 -6.44 -3.49
N CYS A 100 -15.16 -6.63 -3.64
CA CYS A 100 -14.53 -6.77 -4.94
C CYS A 100 -15.01 -8.02 -5.68
N ILE A 101 -15.11 -9.17 -5.00
CA ILE A 101 -15.61 -10.42 -5.57
C ILE A 101 -17.06 -10.24 -6.04
N THR A 102 -17.93 -9.72 -5.18
CA THR A 102 -19.35 -9.48 -5.49
C THR A 102 -19.52 -8.52 -6.67
N PHE A 103 -18.74 -7.44 -6.70
CA PHE A 103 -18.76 -6.52 -7.85
C PHE A 103 -18.35 -7.21 -9.14
N MET A 104 -17.25 -7.96 -9.12
CA MET A 104 -16.76 -8.64 -10.31
C MET A 104 -17.68 -9.78 -10.76
N ASP A 105 -18.37 -10.46 -9.84
CA ASP A 105 -19.38 -11.47 -10.17
C ASP A 105 -20.59 -10.87 -10.91
N SER A 106 -20.99 -9.65 -10.51
CA SER A 106 -22.13 -8.96 -11.13
C SER A 106 -21.75 -8.17 -12.40
N HIS A 107 -20.46 -7.94 -12.67
CA HIS A 107 -19.97 -7.15 -13.81
C HIS A 107 -18.99 -7.97 -14.65
N ASN A 108 -19.52 -8.78 -15.58
CA ASN A 108 -18.73 -9.69 -16.42
C ASN A 108 -17.74 -8.99 -17.35
N ASP A 109 -17.94 -7.72 -17.65
CA ASP A 109 -17.05 -6.88 -18.46
C ASP A 109 -15.88 -6.27 -17.66
N THR A 110 -15.84 -6.48 -16.34
CA THR A 110 -14.74 -6.05 -15.49
C THR A 110 -13.56 -6.98 -15.62
N GLY A 111 -12.46 -6.46 -16.13
CA GLY A 111 -11.19 -7.18 -16.23
C GLY A 111 -10.38 -7.10 -14.93
N ALA A 112 -10.40 -5.94 -14.27
CA ALA A 112 -9.78 -5.76 -12.97
C ALA A 112 -10.45 -4.65 -12.17
N CYS A 113 -10.30 -4.69 -10.83
CA CYS A 113 -10.71 -3.60 -9.94
C CYS A 113 -9.64 -3.29 -8.90
N GLY A 114 -9.61 -2.03 -8.49
CA GLY A 114 -8.83 -1.50 -7.39
C GLY A 114 -9.72 -0.82 -6.37
N VAL A 115 -9.14 -0.48 -5.22
CA VAL A 115 -9.89 -0.03 -4.04
C VAL A 115 -9.43 1.32 -3.52
N TYR A 116 -10.17 1.87 -2.57
CA TYR A 116 -9.82 3.07 -1.83
C TYR A 116 -8.66 2.77 -0.88
N MET A 117 -7.46 3.21 -1.21
CA MET A 117 -6.32 3.07 -0.32
C MET A 117 -6.26 4.24 0.67
N LEU A 118 -6.16 3.92 1.95
CA LEU A 118 -5.85 4.84 3.03
C LEU A 118 -4.34 4.92 3.22
N ARG A 119 -3.86 6.11 3.54
CA ARG A 119 -2.54 6.30 4.16
C ARG A 119 -2.63 6.09 5.67
N THR A 120 -1.50 6.04 6.34
CA THR A 120 -1.43 5.89 7.80
C THR A 120 -2.11 7.01 8.57
N ASP A 121 -2.27 8.20 7.97
CA ASP A 121 -3.01 9.34 8.54
C ASP A 121 -4.51 9.33 8.19
N GLY A 122 -5.05 8.22 7.68
CA GLY A 122 -6.43 8.09 7.24
C GLY A 122 -6.78 8.85 5.96
N SER A 123 -5.83 9.53 5.34
CA SER A 123 -6.10 10.27 4.10
C SER A 123 -6.20 9.35 2.90
N PHE A 124 -7.02 9.75 1.92
CA PHE A 124 -7.11 9.09 0.63
C PHE A 124 -5.78 9.15 -0.12
N ALA A 125 -5.30 8.02 -0.58
CA ALA A 125 -4.15 7.92 -1.46
C ALA A 125 -4.58 8.15 -2.92
N PRO A 126 -4.20 9.27 -3.58
CA PRO A 126 -4.67 9.60 -4.93
C PRO A 126 -4.32 8.56 -5.99
N GLU A 127 -3.28 7.78 -5.75
CA GLU A 127 -2.86 6.67 -6.61
C GLU A 127 -3.81 5.49 -6.67
N SER A 128 -4.84 5.45 -5.81
CA SER A 128 -5.93 4.47 -5.86
C SER A 128 -6.63 4.47 -7.21
N ARG A 129 -6.60 5.58 -7.92
CA ARG A 129 -7.19 5.73 -9.26
C ARG A 129 -6.35 6.66 -10.11
N ARG A 130 -6.06 6.23 -11.32
CA ARG A 130 -5.22 6.99 -12.24
C ARG A 130 -5.77 6.88 -13.66
N ALA A 131 -5.53 7.92 -14.46
CA ALA A 131 -5.70 7.88 -15.90
C ALA A 131 -4.45 7.34 -16.59
N LEU A 132 -4.60 6.87 -17.82
CA LEU A 132 -3.50 6.55 -18.70
C LEU A 132 -2.56 7.76 -18.81
N PRO A 133 -1.26 7.58 -18.61
CA PRO A 133 -0.28 8.64 -18.77
C PRO A 133 -0.03 8.93 -20.25
N THR A 134 -1.06 9.43 -20.96
CA THR A 134 -0.84 9.95 -22.32
C THR A 134 0.17 11.09 -22.29
N PRO A 135 0.81 11.48 -23.44
CA PRO A 135 1.75 12.60 -23.48
C PRO A 135 1.23 13.87 -22.82
N PHE A 136 -0.04 14.22 -23.06
CA PHE A 136 -0.67 15.39 -22.47
C PHE A 136 -0.92 15.26 -20.97
N VAL A 137 -1.41 14.09 -20.52
CA VAL A 137 -1.63 13.82 -19.10
C VAL A 137 -0.32 13.83 -18.32
N ALA A 138 0.74 13.24 -18.89
CA ALA A 138 2.07 13.27 -18.30
C ALA A 138 2.63 14.69 -18.23
N PHE A 139 2.47 15.50 -19.29
CA PHE A 139 2.85 16.91 -19.31
C PHE A 139 2.13 17.69 -18.20
N CYS A 140 0.81 17.58 -18.08
CA CYS A 140 0.03 18.26 -17.04
C CYS A 140 0.50 17.87 -15.62
N LYS A 141 0.89 16.60 -15.42
CA LYS A 141 1.44 16.14 -14.14
C LYS A 141 2.82 16.72 -13.85
N MET A 142 3.71 16.73 -14.84
CA MET A 142 5.09 17.21 -14.69
C MET A 142 5.16 18.73 -14.53
N SER A 143 4.34 19.48 -15.24
CA SER A 143 4.26 20.95 -15.17
C SER A 143 3.55 21.48 -13.92
N GLY A 144 2.92 20.61 -13.11
CA GLY A 144 2.14 21.00 -11.94
C GLY A 144 0.71 21.44 -12.23
N LEU A 145 0.28 21.50 -13.50
CA LEU A 145 -1.09 21.85 -13.88
C LEU A 145 -2.15 20.95 -13.23
N SER A 146 -1.83 19.65 -13.09
CA SER A 146 -2.73 18.71 -12.40
C SER A 146 -2.86 18.99 -10.90
N THR A 147 -1.91 19.70 -10.29
CA THR A 147 -1.96 20.11 -8.89
C THR A 147 -2.71 21.44 -8.72
N LEU A 148 -2.56 22.36 -9.68
CA LEU A 148 -3.27 23.63 -9.69
C LEU A 148 -4.76 23.46 -9.99
N PHE A 149 -5.10 22.51 -10.88
CA PHE A 149 -6.48 22.26 -11.32
C PHE A 149 -6.91 20.80 -11.08
N PRO A 150 -6.91 20.32 -9.82
CA PRO A 150 -7.08 18.88 -9.51
C PRO A 150 -8.47 18.35 -9.91
N LYS A 151 -9.51 19.19 -9.89
CA LYS A 151 -10.90 18.84 -10.27
C LYS A 151 -11.19 19.01 -11.77
N SER A 152 -10.24 19.50 -12.56
CA SER A 152 -10.41 19.63 -14.01
C SER A 152 -10.34 18.26 -14.69
N ARG A 153 -11.33 17.94 -15.52
CA ARG A 153 -11.30 16.71 -16.34
C ARG A 153 -10.16 16.70 -17.38
N THR A 154 -9.64 17.86 -17.73
CA THR A 154 -8.54 18.02 -18.68
C THR A 154 -7.20 18.04 -17.98
N PHE A 155 -6.95 18.97 -17.06
CA PHE A 155 -5.65 19.16 -16.40
C PHE A 155 -5.45 18.24 -15.19
N GLY A 156 -6.52 17.96 -14.41
CA GLY A 156 -6.51 17.08 -13.23
C GLY A 156 -6.67 15.60 -13.55
N ARG A 157 -6.61 15.20 -14.82
CA ARG A 157 -6.94 13.86 -15.29
C ARG A 157 -6.04 12.78 -14.66
N TYR A 158 -4.78 13.06 -14.38
CA TYR A 158 -3.82 12.06 -13.92
C TYR A 158 -4.31 11.24 -12.71
N TYR A 159 -4.83 11.91 -11.66
CA TYR A 159 -5.38 11.25 -10.46
C TYR A 159 -6.90 11.19 -10.46
N MET A 160 -7.56 11.62 -11.52
CA MET A 160 -9.02 11.60 -11.69
C MET A 160 -9.77 12.18 -10.46
N GLN A 161 -9.24 13.26 -9.85
CA GLN A 161 -9.81 13.84 -8.61
C GLN A 161 -11.18 14.51 -8.81
N TYR A 162 -11.63 14.62 -10.04
CA TYR A 162 -12.99 15.05 -10.39
C TYR A 162 -14.04 13.94 -10.20
N LEU A 163 -13.61 12.67 -10.02
CA LEU A 163 -14.51 11.57 -9.69
C LEU A 163 -14.80 11.56 -8.18
N ASP A 164 -16.00 11.16 -7.83
CA ASP A 164 -16.38 10.95 -6.44
C ASP A 164 -15.61 9.72 -5.89
N LYS A 165 -14.92 9.90 -4.79
CA LYS A 165 -14.12 8.82 -4.16
C LYS A 165 -14.98 7.84 -3.34
N GLU A 166 -16.24 8.19 -3.06
CA GLU A 166 -17.18 7.35 -2.31
C GLU A 166 -18.12 6.58 -3.26
N LYS A 167 -17.84 6.60 -4.58
CA LYS A 167 -18.61 5.87 -5.58
C LYS A 167 -17.74 4.95 -6.42
N GLU A 168 -18.35 3.90 -6.91
CA GLU A 168 -17.78 3.05 -7.95
C GLU A 168 -17.57 3.87 -9.22
N ASN A 169 -16.40 3.77 -9.80
CA ASN A 169 -16.08 4.52 -11.02
C ASN A 169 -15.26 3.66 -11.98
N PRO A 170 -15.56 3.69 -13.28
CA PRO A 170 -14.62 3.19 -14.28
C PRO A 170 -13.38 4.08 -14.28
N ILE A 171 -12.22 3.47 -14.23
CA ILE A 171 -10.90 4.13 -14.26
C ILE A 171 -10.02 3.50 -15.32
N GLU A 172 -8.91 4.15 -15.65
CA GLU A 172 -8.02 3.61 -16.68
C GLU A 172 -6.94 2.71 -16.07
N ILE A 173 -6.31 3.15 -14.96
CA ILE A 173 -5.19 2.45 -14.33
C ILE A 173 -5.49 2.15 -12.87
N ILE A 174 -5.31 0.90 -12.50
CA ILE A 174 -5.40 0.40 -11.14
C ILE A 174 -3.99 0.38 -10.52
N SER A 175 -3.89 0.58 -9.21
CA SER A 175 -2.63 0.49 -8.50
C SER A 175 -2.24 -0.97 -8.26
N GLY A 176 -0.99 -1.32 -8.54
CA GLY A 176 -0.43 -2.64 -8.24
C GLY A 176 -0.33 -2.97 -6.75
N ALA A 177 -0.58 -2.00 -5.85
CA ALA A 177 -0.62 -2.27 -4.42
C ALA A 177 -1.83 -3.11 -3.99
N TYR A 178 -2.95 -2.99 -4.72
CA TYR A 178 -4.14 -3.83 -4.62
C TYR A 178 -4.82 -3.85 -6.00
N MET A 179 -4.72 -4.94 -6.71
CA MET A 179 -5.36 -5.14 -8.01
C MET A 179 -5.99 -6.52 -8.06
N MET A 180 -7.32 -6.59 -7.98
CA MET A 180 -8.05 -7.84 -8.20
C MET A 180 -8.33 -7.99 -9.69
N ILE A 181 -7.87 -9.10 -10.29
CA ILE A 181 -7.86 -9.34 -11.72
C ILE A 181 -8.72 -10.56 -12.01
N ARG A 182 -9.59 -10.49 -13.01
CA ARG A 182 -10.28 -11.66 -13.55
C ARG A 182 -9.26 -12.57 -14.24
N HIS A 183 -9.12 -13.80 -13.79
CA HIS A 183 -8.12 -14.74 -14.31
C HIS A 183 -8.26 -14.94 -15.84
N LYS A 184 -9.51 -14.99 -16.35
CA LYS A 184 -9.76 -15.03 -17.79
C LYS A 184 -9.16 -13.82 -18.50
N ALA A 185 -9.36 -12.61 -17.98
CA ALA A 185 -8.79 -11.40 -18.57
C ALA A 185 -7.25 -11.42 -18.58
N LEU A 186 -6.61 -11.92 -17.49
CA LEU A 186 -5.16 -12.09 -17.46
C LEU A 186 -4.68 -13.10 -18.51
N LYS A 187 -5.37 -14.22 -18.69
CA LYS A 187 -5.03 -15.20 -19.74
C LYS A 187 -5.11 -14.62 -21.16
N GLU A 188 -6.06 -13.74 -21.41
CA GLU A 188 -6.24 -13.09 -22.72
C GLU A 188 -5.27 -11.94 -22.97
N THR A 189 -4.81 -11.26 -21.92
CA THR A 189 -3.86 -10.14 -22.01
C THR A 189 -2.40 -10.56 -21.88
N GLY A 190 -2.16 -11.74 -21.31
CA GLY A 190 -0.85 -12.20 -20.86
C GLY A 190 -0.46 -11.65 -19.49
N PRO A 191 0.59 -12.23 -18.87
CA PRO A 191 1.07 -11.85 -17.53
C PRO A 191 1.69 -10.44 -17.52
N LEU A 192 2.27 -10.01 -16.40
CA LEU A 192 3.02 -8.77 -16.32
C LEU A 192 4.24 -8.80 -17.26
N ASP A 193 4.53 -7.67 -17.87
CA ASP A 193 5.70 -7.53 -18.74
C ASP A 193 6.97 -7.43 -17.87
N GLU A 194 7.87 -8.40 -17.99
CA GLU A 194 9.09 -8.52 -17.17
C GLU A 194 10.18 -7.50 -17.50
N ASP A 195 10.04 -6.74 -18.59
CA ASP A 195 10.92 -5.59 -18.84
C ASP A 195 10.74 -4.49 -17.79
N PHE A 196 9.56 -4.44 -17.13
CA PHE A 196 9.32 -3.61 -15.94
C PHE A 196 9.83 -4.35 -14.71
N PHE A 197 11.02 -3.98 -14.25
CA PHE A 197 11.55 -4.56 -13.00
C PHE A 197 10.70 -4.17 -11.79
N MET A 198 10.27 -2.90 -11.73
CA MET A 198 9.44 -2.30 -10.70
C MET A 198 8.88 -0.98 -11.23
N TYR A 199 7.61 -0.70 -10.97
CA TYR A 199 6.82 0.43 -11.49
C TYR A 199 6.51 0.33 -12.98
N GLY A 200 5.28 0.68 -13.33
CA GLY A 200 4.78 0.71 -14.69
C GLY A 200 4.15 -0.59 -15.19
N GLU A 201 4.41 -1.72 -14.53
CA GLU A 201 3.77 -3.01 -14.80
C GLU A 201 2.26 -2.97 -14.59
N ASP A 202 1.80 -2.23 -13.57
CA ASP A 202 0.38 -2.02 -13.28
C ASP A 202 -0.29 -1.14 -14.34
N ILE A 203 0.43 -0.13 -14.85
CA ILE A 203 -0.02 0.72 -15.94
C ILE A 203 -0.13 -0.10 -17.23
N ASP A 204 0.90 -0.89 -17.54
CA ASP A 204 0.95 -1.73 -18.73
C ASP A 204 -0.17 -2.78 -18.72
N LEU A 205 -0.34 -3.52 -17.63
CA LEU A 205 -1.39 -4.53 -17.52
C LEU A 205 -2.79 -3.91 -17.60
N SER A 206 -3.04 -2.82 -16.85
CA SER A 206 -4.32 -2.10 -16.89
C SER A 206 -4.65 -1.65 -18.32
N TYR A 207 -3.67 -1.15 -19.05
CA TYR A 207 -3.85 -0.70 -20.43
C TYR A 207 -4.14 -1.88 -21.38
N ARG A 208 -3.44 -3.01 -21.22
CA ARG A 208 -3.71 -4.23 -22.03
C ARG A 208 -5.09 -4.79 -21.78
N ILE A 209 -5.57 -4.77 -20.52
CA ILE A 209 -6.93 -5.15 -20.14
C ILE A 209 -7.96 -4.29 -20.89
N LEU A 210 -7.79 -2.96 -20.87
CA LEU A 210 -8.66 -2.04 -21.62
C LEU A 210 -8.63 -2.29 -23.12
N LYS A 211 -7.46 -2.58 -23.70
CA LYS A 211 -7.31 -2.90 -25.14
C LYS A 211 -8.05 -4.19 -25.55
N LYS A 212 -8.25 -5.11 -24.63
CA LYS A 212 -9.04 -6.34 -24.86
C LYS A 212 -10.54 -6.13 -24.74
N GLY A 213 -10.99 -4.90 -24.46
CA GLY A 213 -12.40 -4.56 -24.34
C GLY A 213 -12.98 -4.73 -22.93
N TYR A 214 -12.19 -5.15 -21.97
CA TYR A 214 -12.58 -5.13 -20.56
C TYR A 214 -12.55 -3.72 -19.98
N LYS A 215 -13.19 -3.54 -18.83
CA LYS A 215 -13.16 -2.32 -18.04
C LYS A 215 -12.36 -2.51 -16.76
N ASN A 216 -11.72 -1.43 -16.31
CA ASN A 216 -11.10 -1.34 -15.00
C ASN A 216 -11.97 -0.47 -14.10
N TYR A 217 -12.13 -0.84 -12.82
CA TYR A 217 -12.96 -0.10 -11.87
C TYR A 217 -12.20 0.28 -10.61
N PHE A 218 -12.55 1.42 -10.06
CA PHE A 218 -12.27 1.82 -8.69
C PHE A 218 -13.51 1.57 -7.85
N LEU A 219 -13.33 0.89 -6.71
CA LEU A 219 -14.39 0.64 -5.74
C LEU A 219 -14.11 1.39 -4.43
N PRO A 220 -15.14 1.95 -3.77
CA PRO A 220 -14.97 2.73 -2.54
C PRO A 220 -14.78 1.83 -1.29
N LEU A 221 -14.17 0.67 -1.47
CA LEU A 221 -13.82 -0.30 -0.43
C LEU A 221 -12.45 0.04 0.14
N ARG A 222 -12.28 0.00 1.44
CA ARG A 222 -11.10 0.58 2.11
C ARG A 222 -10.07 -0.46 2.50
N ILE A 223 -8.81 -0.17 2.17
CA ILE A 223 -7.62 -0.84 2.69
C ILE A 223 -6.64 0.21 3.20
N LEU A 224 -5.66 -0.20 4.01
CA LEU A 224 -4.52 0.66 4.31
C LEU A 224 -3.30 0.20 3.52
N HIS A 225 -2.51 1.16 3.03
CA HIS A 225 -1.23 0.90 2.39
C HIS A 225 -0.16 1.81 3.01
N TYR A 226 0.78 1.22 3.73
CA TYR A 226 1.87 1.94 4.42
C TYR A 226 2.74 2.73 3.46
N LYS A 227 2.90 2.24 2.24
CA LYS A 227 3.57 2.89 1.10
C LYS A 227 5.01 3.31 1.34
N GLY A 228 5.90 2.45 0.93
CA GLY A 228 7.31 2.80 0.75
C GLY A 228 8.26 2.13 1.72
N GLU A 229 7.80 1.15 2.47
CA GLU A 229 8.64 0.40 3.39
C GLU A 229 9.72 -0.41 2.66
N SER A 230 9.40 -0.95 1.49
CA SER A 230 10.37 -1.63 0.63
C SER A 230 11.23 -0.68 -0.22
N THR A 231 10.93 0.64 -0.25
CA THR A 231 11.61 1.57 -1.17
C THR A 231 11.70 2.99 -0.62
N ASN A 232 12.90 3.44 -0.29
CA ASN A 232 13.15 4.82 0.13
C ASN A 232 13.01 5.80 -1.07
N LYS A 233 11.87 6.52 -1.14
CA LYS A 233 11.45 7.38 -2.28
C LYS A 233 12.33 8.60 -2.51
N SER A 234 13.17 8.98 -1.56
CA SER A 234 14.09 10.10 -1.71
C SER A 234 15.39 9.74 -2.43
N THR A 235 15.60 8.45 -2.73
CA THR A 235 16.82 7.97 -3.36
C THR A 235 16.80 8.22 -4.87
N TYR A 236 17.95 8.62 -5.42
CA TYR A 236 18.20 8.71 -6.86
C TYR A 236 17.75 7.44 -7.59
N ARG A 237 17.97 6.27 -6.99
CA ARG A 237 17.56 4.96 -7.54
C ARG A 237 16.06 4.86 -7.79
N TYR A 238 15.21 5.33 -6.84
CA TYR A 238 13.75 5.35 -7.01
C TYR A 238 13.34 6.21 -8.20
N VAL A 239 13.82 7.45 -8.24
CA VAL A 239 13.51 8.41 -9.31
C VAL A 239 13.92 7.86 -10.66
N HIS A 240 15.13 7.32 -10.77
CA HIS A 240 15.65 6.74 -12.00
C HIS A 240 14.81 5.54 -12.48
N THR A 241 14.46 4.60 -11.57
CA THR A 241 13.66 3.41 -11.91
C THR A 241 12.27 3.80 -12.39
N PHE A 242 11.62 4.76 -11.70
CA PHE A 242 10.30 5.25 -12.09
C PHE A 242 10.29 5.89 -13.47
N TYR A 243 11.25 6.79 -13.76
CA TYR A 243 11.31 7.42 -15.07
C TYR A 243 11.69 6.44 -16.20
N ARG A 244 12.56 5.47 -15.91
CA ARG A 244 12.89 4.40 -16.86
C ARG A 244 11.66 3.54 -17.19
N ALA A 245 10.84 3.22 -16.20
CA ALA A 245 9.59 2.50 -16.42
C ALA A 245 8.61 3.31 -17.27
N MET A 246 8.50 4.61 -17.04
CA MET A 246 7.67 5.48 -17.87
C MET A 246 8.19 5.57 -19.33
N GLN A 247 9.49 5.70 -19.53
CA GLN A 247 10.08 5.68 -20.88
C GLN A 247 9.80 4.35 -21.59
N LEU A 248 9.91 3.23 -20.88
CA LEU A 248 9.61 1.90 -21.42
C LEU A 248 8.14 1.80 -21.84
N PHE A 249 7.21 2.26 -20.99
CA PHE A 249 5.78 2.29 -21.30
C PHE A 249 5.49 3.10 -22.57
N PHE A 250 6.05 4.30 -22.69
CA PHE A 250 5.89 5.14 -23.89
C PHE A 250 6.50 4.50 -25.14
N LYS A 251 7.67 3.88 -25.02
CA LYS A 251 8.31 3.18 -26.14
C LYS A 251 7.44 2.02 -26.65
N LYS A 252 6.80 1.28 -25.75
CA LYS A 252 5.97 0.12 -26.10
C LYS A 252 4.60 0.51 -26.68
N HIS A 253 3.97 1.54 -26.12
CA HIS A 253 2.57 1.85 -26.43
C HIS A 253 2.35 3.15 -27.23
N TYR A 254 3.34 4.04 -27.26
CA TYR A 254 3.29 5.35 -27.93
C TYR A 254 4.53 5.64 -28.76
N SER A 255 5.01 4.65 -29.52
CA SER A 255 6.28 4.73 -30.27
C SER A 255 6.39 5.94 -31.20
N HIS A 256 5.27 6.38 -31.82
CA HIS A 256 5.23 7.56 -32.69
C HIS A 256 5.50 8.89 -31.94
N TYR A 257 5.33 8.93 -30.63
CA TYR A 257 5.56 10.13 -29.81
C TYR A 257 6.83 10.02 -28.94
N SER A 258 7.62 8.96 -29.10
CA SER A 258 8.74 8.67 -28.20
C SER A 258 9.77 9.80 -28.13
N PHE A 259 10.04 10.50 -29.25
CA PHE A 259 10.98 11.62 -29.28
C PHE A 259 10.46 12.86 -28.53
N LEU A 260 9.19 13.23 -28.73
CA LEU A 260 8.58 14.38 -28.08
C LEU A 260 8.44 14.22 -26.56
N ILE A 261 8.43 12.98 -26.09
CA ILE A 261 8.24 12.63 -24.67
C ILE A 261 9.59 12.39 -23.98
N SER A 262 10.57 11.80 -24.68
CA SER A 262 11.88 11.50 -24.10
C SER A 262 12.66 12.76 -23.71
N LEU A 263 12.56 13.85 -24.49
CA LEU A 263 13.25 15.08 -24.20
C LEU A 263 12.77 15.76 -22.90
N PRO A 264 11.47 16.02 -22.68
CA PRO A 264 10.97 16.57 -21.40
C PRO A 264 11.25 15.68 -20.21
N ILE A 265 11.15 14.36 -20.36
CA ILE A 265 11.44 13.39 -19.28
C ILE A 265 12.92 13.46 -18.90
N ASN A 266 13.84 13.46 -19.87
CA ASN A 266 15.27 13.58 -19.61
C ASN A 266 15.61 14.92 -18.92
N VAL A 267 15.03 16.02 -19.38
CA VAL A 267 15.17 17.33 -18.72
C VAL A 267 14.64 17.31 -17.28
N ALA A 268 13.50 16.67 -17.02
CA ALA A 268 12.95 16.55 -15.69
C ALA A 268 13.81 15.66 -14.77
N ILE A 269 14.39 14.55 -15.29
CA ILE A 269 15.33 13.70 -14.55
C ILE A 269 16.56 14.51 -14.12
N TRP A 270 17.19 15.21 -15.08
CA TRP A 270 18.37 16.03 -14.80
C TRP A 270 18.05 17.21 -13.89
N GLY A 271 16.92 17.91 -14.11
CA GLY A 271 16.47 19.01 -13.26
C GLY A 271 16.23 18.57 -11.81
N ARG A 272 15.55 17.43 -11.59
CA ARG A 272 15.35 16.88 -10.25
C ARG A 272 16.64 16.34 -9.62
N ALA A 273 17.52 15.72 -10.39
CA ALA A 273 18.82 15.28 -9.90
C ALA A 273 19.67 16.47 -9.40
N ILE A 274 19.67 17.58 -10.15
CA ILE A 274 20.34 18.81 -9.76
C ILE A 274 19.70 19.42 -8.52
N LEU A 275 18.37 19.53 -8.47
CA LEU A 275 17.63 20.03 -7.29
C LEU A 275 17.85 19.16 -6.05
N ALA A 276 17.88 17.84 -6.21
CA ALA A 276 18.17 16.92 -5.11
C ALA A 276 19.62 17.04 -4.64
N TYR A 277 20.57 17.20 -5.55
CA TYR A 277 21.98 17.43 -5.22
C TYR A 277 22.16 18.75 -4.44
N VAL A 278 21.59 19.84 -4.96
CA VAL A 278 21.62 21.16 -4.30
C VAL A 278 20.88 21.10 -2.95
N GLY A 279 19.69 20.50 -2.90
CA GLY A 279 18.91 20.34 -1.67
C GLY A 279 19.63 19.51 -0.60
N ASN A 280 20.38 18.46 -0.98
CA ASN A 280 21.21 17.70 -0.04
C ASN A 280 22.40 18.51 0.51
N GLN A 281 23.01 19.35 -0.29
CA GLN A 281 24.09 20.25 0.19
C GLN A 281 23.58 21.20 1.31
N PHE A 282 22.32 21.65 1.21
CA PHE A 282 21.70 22.51 2.22
C PHE A 282 21.07 21.72 3.39
N ARG A 283 20.78 20.43 3.22
CA ARG A 283 20.13 19.58 4.24
C ARG A 283 21.10 19.00 5.29
N HIS A 284 22.39 18.94 5.01
CA HIS A 284 23.42 18.48 5.98
C HIS A 284 23.56 19.32 7.24
N ARG A 285 22.76 20.38 7.41
CA ARG A 285 22.83 21.29 8.58
C ARG A 285 21.67 21.19 9.59
N LYS A 286 20.71 20.29 9.42
CA LYS A 286 19.66 20.07 10.45
C LYS A 286 19.36 18.59 10.60
N ILE A 287 20.10 17.91 11.47
CA ILE A 287 19.57 16.78 12.22
C ILE A 287 18.56 17.41 13.17
N GLN A 288 17.32 17.62 12.71
CA GLN A 288 16.22 17.86 13.63
C GLN A 288 15.89 16.50 14.24
N GLU A 289 16.09 16.37 15.54
CA GLU A 289 15.44 15.32 16.31
C GLU A 289 13.96 15.32 15.88
N LYS A 290 13.46 14.17 15.45
CA LYS A 290 12.03 14.05 15.14
C LYS A 290 11.29 14.43 16.42
N PRO A 291 10.28 15.33 16.38
CA PRO A 291 9.53 15.70 17.56
C PRO A 291 8.96 14.44 18.22
N ALA A 292 8.96 14.41 19.55
CA ALA A 292 8.38 13.33 20.30
C ALA A 292 6.93 13.12 19.85
N LYS A 293 6.54 11.86 19.59
CA LYS A 293 5.17 11.55 19.18
C LYS A 293 4.28 11.45 20.42
N ASN A 294 3.17 12.17 20.42
CA ASN A 294 2.12 12.03 21.43
C ASN A 294 1.18 10.90 21.01
N CYS A 295 1.01 9.89 21.85
CA CYS A 295 0.29 8.67 21.48
C CYS A 295 -0.90 8.40 22.40
N ILE A 296 -2.01 7.95 21.81
CA ILE A 296 -3.07 7.24 22.52
C ILE A 296 -2.90 5.74 22.23
N VAL A 297 -2.83 4.94 23.27
CA VAL A 297 -2.70 3.47 23.16
C VAL A 297 -4.00 2.85 23.66
N ILE A 298 -4.64 2.02 22.84
CA ILE A 298 -5.92 1.37 23.14
C ILE A 298 -5.75 -0.13 22.92
N GLY A 299 -5.96 -0.91 23.99
CA GLY A 299 -5.80 -2.36 23.89
C GLY A 299 -5.96 -3.05 25.25
N SER A 300 -5.45 -4.28 25.34
CA SER A 300 -5.38 -5.08 26.56
C SER A 300 -4.35 -4.53 27.55
N ALA A 301 -4.47 -4.88 28.83
CA ALA A 301 -3.51 -4.50 29.87
C ALA A 301 -2.07 -4.95 29.49
N GLU A 302 -1.94 -6.13 28.88
CA GLU A 302 -0.66 -6.66 28.43
C GLU A 302 -0.04 -5.82 27.29
N SER A 303 -0.82 -5.54 26.25
CA SER A 303 -0.36 -4.71 25.13
C SER A 303 0.02 -3.30 25.57
N ILE A 304 -0.74 -2.72 26.48
CA ILE A 304 -0.48 -1.39 27.07
C ILE A 304 0.88 -1.41 27.81
N ALA A 305 1.15 -2.41 28.63
CA ALA A 305 2.40 -2.50 29.37
C ALA A 305 3.60 -2.57 28.43
N GLN A 306 3.53 -3.44 27.42
CA GLN A 306 4.60 -3.64 26.43
C GLN A 306 4.82 -2.39 25.54
N VAL A 307 3.74 -1.77 25.07
CA VAL A 307 3.81 -0.53 24.27
C VAL A 307 4.31 0.64 25.11
N SER A 308 3.92 0.73 26.40
CA SER A 308 4.43 1.74 27.31
C SER A 308 5.94 1.70 27.42
N ASP A 309 6.52 0.50 27.57
CA ASP A 309 7.98 0.32 27.63
C ASP A 309 8.66 0.79 26.32
N ILE A 310 8.09 0.44 25.15
CA ILE A 310 8.59 0.89 23.86
C ILE A 310 8.56 2.42 23.76
N LEU A 311 7.44 3.05 24.13
CA LEU A 311 7.27 4.50 24.05
C LEU A 311 8.17 5.24 25.03
N CYS A 312 8.34 4.73 26.25
CA CYS A 312 9.23 5.31 27.28
C CYS A 312 10.69 5.31 26.80
N GLU A 313 11.12 4.33 26.02
CA GLU A 313 12.47 4.28 25.50
C GLU A 313 12.65 5.13 24.24
N LYS A 314 11.75 4.98 23.27
CA LYS A 314 11.91 5.59 21.93
C LYS A 314 11.31 7.00 21.81
N HIS A 315 10.36 7.38 22.69
CA HIS A 315 9.63 8.65 22.66
C HIS A 315 9.53 9.30 24.04
N LYS A 316 10.61 9.32 24.80
CA LYS A 316 10.72 9.78 26.22
C LYS A 316 10.03 11.11 26.54
N ASN A 317 9.95 12.03 25.58
CA ASN A 317 9.39 13.38 25.77
C ASN A 317 7.95 13.50 25.21
N GLY A 318 7.32 12.40 24.80
CA GLY A 318 5.94 12.37 24.30
C GLY A 318 4.92 12.29 25.43
N LYS A 319 3.73 12.86 25.19
CA LYS A 319 2.55 12.62 26.03
C LYS A 319 1.91 11.30 25.60
N HIS A 320 1.73 10.38 26.55
CA HIS A 320 1.12 9.08 26.26
C HIS A 320 -0.09 8.89 27.17
N THR A 321 -1.21 8.44 26.57
CA THR A 321 -2.42 8.04 27.30
C THR A 321 -2.72 6.59 26.95
N PHE A 322 -3.00 5.81 27.98
CA PHE A 322 -3.25 4.39 27.89
C PHE A 322 -4.70 4.10 28.30
N ILE A 323 -5.42 3.38 27.45
CA ILE A 323 -6.84 3.08 27.64
C ILE A 323 -7.02 1.57 27.49
N GLU A 324 -7.37 0.92 28.59
CA GLU A 324 -7.69 -0.50 28.57
C GLU A 324 -9.10 -0.69 28.01
N ALA A 325 -9.18 -1.14 26.76
CA ALA A 325 -10.43 -1.37 26.05
C ALA A 325 -10.27 -2.36 24.91
N ASN A 326 -11.39 -2.87 24.45
CA ASN A 326 -11.51 -3.66 23.22
C ASN A 326 -12.69 -3.17 22.39
N GLU A 327 -12.87 -3.76 21.20
CA GLU A 327 -13.93 -3.38 20.27
C GLU A 327 -15.35 -3.50 20.85
N ALA A 328 -15.60 -4.49 21.75
CA ALA A 328 -16.90 -4.68 22.38
C ALA A 328 -17.21 -3.62 23.46
N ILE A 329 -16.19 -3.19 24.21
CA ILE A 329 -16.35 -2.22 25.31
C ILE A 329 -16.33 -0.78 24.77
N MET A 330 -15.48 -0.51 23.77
CA MET A 330 -15.24 0.82 23.23
C MET A 330 -15.25 0.81 21.69
N PRO A 331 -16.40 0.56 21.04
CA PRO A 331 -16.47 0.44 19.57
C PRO A 331 -16.10 1.73 18.84
N GLN A 332 -16.17 2.90 19.48
CA GLN A 332 -15.73 4.19 18.94
C GLN A 332 -14.20 4.39 19.02
N GLY A 333 -13.48 3.53 19.74
CA GLY A 333 -12.04 3.63 19.91
C GLY A 333 -11.58 5.04 20.27
N HIS A 334 -10.59 5.56 19.55
CA HIS A 334 -10.06 6.92 19.75
C HIS A 334 -11.05 8.06 19.44
N LEU A 335 -12.19 7.78 18.79
CA LEU A 335 -13.25 8.76 18.48
C LEU A 335 -14.27 8.90 19.63
N SER A 336 -14.05 8.26 20.78
CA SER A 336 -14.93 8.42 21.95
C SER A 336 -14.89 9.86 22.45
N ASP A 337 -16.07 10.39 22.81
CA ASP A 337 -16.23 11.75 23.37
C ASP A 337 -15.39 12.00 24.63
N SER A 338 -14.96 10.94 25.31
CA SER A 338 -14.09 11.01 26.50
C SER A 338 -12.63 11.37 26.16
N ILE A 339 -12.23 11.37 24.87
CA ILE A 339 -10.86 11.57 24.44
C ILE A 339 -10.72 12.90 23.69
N SER A 340 -9.87 13.79 24.22
CA SER A 340 -9.47 15.00 23.48
C SER A 340 -8.33 14.68 22.51
N LEU A 341 -8.61 14.68 21.21
CA LEU A 341 -7.64 14.34 20.17
C LEU A 341 -6.62 15.45 19.88
N GLU A 342 -6.84 16.68 20.36
CA GLU A 342 -6.03 17.85 19.97
C GLU A 342 -4.55 17.74 20.34
N GLU A 343 -4.23 16.96 21.36
CA GLU A 343 -2.88 16.84 21.91
C GLU A 343 -2.10 15.65 21.36
N TYR A 344 -2.73 14.76 20.56
CA TYR A 344 -2.13 13.52 20.11
C TYR A 344 -1.91 13.50 18.59
N ASP A 345 -0.84 12.81 18.18
CA ASP A 345 -0.43 12.67 16.78
C ASP A 345 -0.64 11.26 16.23
N THR A 346 -0.68 10.28 17.14
CA THR A 346 -0.69 8.86 16.79
C THR A 346 -1.67 8.10 17.69
N VAL A 347 -2.44 7.21 17.10
CA VAL A 347 -3.21 6.19 17.82
C VAL A 347 -2.58 4.83 17.59
N VAL A 348 -2.38 4.09 18.67
CA VAL A 348 -1.90 2.70 18.67
C VAL A 348 -3.06 1.80 19.03
N TYR A 349 -3.35 0.84 18.17
CA TYR A 349 -4.35 -0.19 18.41
C TYR A 349 -3.69 -1.56 18.63
N ASP A 350 -4.16 -2.26 19.66
CA ASP A 350 -3.91 -3.69 19.84
C ASP A 350 -4.75 -4.48 18.83
N THR A 351 -4.11 -5.23 17.94
CA THR A 351 -4.77 -5.99 16.88
C THR A 351 -5.48 -7.26 17.38
N ASN A 352 -5.26 -7.64 18.63
CA ASN A 352 -5.99 -8.70 19.30
C ASN A 352 -7.27 -8.16 19.97
N ALA A 353 -7.31 -6.85 20.30
CA ALA A 353 -8.46 -6.19 20.92
C ALA A 353 -9.41 -5.55 19.88
N TYR A 354 -8.92 -5.19 18.72
CA TYR A 354 -9.68 -4.58 17.62
C TYR A 354 -9.38 -5.27 16.30
N THR A 355 -10.43 -5.59 15.53
CA THR A 355 -10.28 -6.11 14.17
C THR A 355 -9.71 -5.05 13.23
N TYR A 356 -9.00 -5.49 12.19
CA TYR A 356 -8.47 -4.57 11.18
C TYR A 356 -9.57 -3.77 10.46
N GLY A 357 -10.75 -4.37 10.25
CA GLY A 357 -11.92 -3.69 9.69
C GLY A 357 -12.35 -2.49 10.54
N THR A 358 -12.49 -2.69 11.85
CA THR A 358 -12.86 -1.62 12.77
C THR A 358 -11.78 -0.55 12.86
N ILE A 359 -10.50 -0.93 12.96
CA ILE A 359 -9.39 0.02 12.98
C ILE A 359 -9.43 0.94 11.76
N LEU A 360 -9.57 0.39 10.54
CA LEU A 360 -9.59 1.21 9.32
C LEU A 360 -10.87 2.06 9.20
N LYS A 361 -12.00 1.57 9.67
CA LYS A 361 -13.25 2.35 9.75
C LYS A 361 -13.08 3.57 10.66
N LEU A 362 -12.53 3.38 11.86
CA LEU A 362 -12.27 4.48 12.79
C LEU A 362 -11.27 5.48 12.24
N LEU A 363 -10.19 5.02 11.61
CA LEU A 363 -9.17 5.87 11.00
C LEU A 363 -9.74 6.75 9.89
N ASN A 364 -10.69 6.22 9.09
CA ASN A 364 -11.30 6.97 7.98
C ASN A 364 -12.39 7.94 8.43
N THR A 365 -13.01 7.70 9.58
CA THR A 365 -14.17 8.47 10.06
C THR A 365 -13.78 9.69 10.88
N ALA A 366 -12.51 9.81 11.30
CA ALA A 366 -12.03 10.88 12.18
C ALA A 366 -12.34 12.28 11.64
N PRO A 367 -13.30 13.03 12.23
CA PRO A 367 -13.60 14.39 11.82
C PRO A 367 -12.52 15.34 12.38
N GLY A 368 -11.93 16.16 11.53
CA GLY A 368 -11.06 17.26 11.96
C GLY A 368 -9.58 16.91 11.93
N ARG A 369 -8.99 16.43 13.03
CA ARG A 369 -7.55 16.14 13.12
C ARG A 369 -7.24 14.72 12.66
N ARG A 370 -6.34 14.59 11.70
CA ARG A 370 -5.83 13.28 11.25
C ARG A 370 -4.80 12.78 12.24
N MET A 371 -4.95 11.53 12.65
CA MET A 371 -4.00 10.82 13.50
C MET A 371 -3.28 9.76 12.70
N ASN A 372 -2.00 9.57 12.97
CA ASN A 372 -1.28 8.45 12.38
C ASN A 372 -1.66 7.15 13.06
N LEU A 373 -1.90 6.12 12.29
CA LEU A 373 -2.12 4.78 12.78
C LEU A 373 -0.78 4.11 13.15
N ALA A 374 -0.77 3.48 14.31
CA ALA A 374 0.16 2.44 14.68
C ALA A 374 -0.62 1.22 15.17
N THR A 375 -0.08 0.04 14.99
CA THR A 375 -0.68 -1.21 15.46
C THR A 375 0.31 -1.97 16.30
N TYR A 376 -0.19 -2.65 17.32
CA TYR A 376 0.61 -3.54 18.15
C TYR A 376 -0.02 -4.94 18.19
N SER A 377 0.81 -5.96 18.08
CA SER A 377 0.41 -7.36 18.28
C SER A 377 1.19 -7.95 19.45
N THR A 378 0.48 -8.50 20.41
CA THR A 378 1.09 -9.20 21.55
C THR A 378 1.76 -10.50 21.13
N GLU A 379 1.28 -11.15 20.07
CA GLU A 379 1.85 -12.41 19.55
C GLU A 379 3.22 -12.20 18.91
N SER A 380 3.36 -11.17 18.06
CA SER A 380 4.65 -10.85 17.44
C SER A 380 5.49 -9.92 18.28
N GLN A 381 4.90 -9.24 19.27
CA GLN A 381 5.53 -8.22 20.12
C GLN A 381 6.12 -7.06 19.30
N LYS A 382 5.42 -6.67 18.22
CA LYS A 382 5.84 -5.61 17.30
C LYS A 382 4.88 -4.44 17.31
N LEU A 383 5.45 -3.25 17.49
CA LEU A 383 4.76 -1.99 17.25
C LEU A 383 5.09 -1.52 15.84
N ILE A 384 4.09 -1.55 14.95
CA ILE A 384 4.24 -1.17 13.54
C ILE A 384 3.65 0.23 13.34
N THR A 385 4.44 1.13 12.80
CA THR A 385 4.04 2.50 12.45
C THR A 385 4.21 2.73 10.95
N GLY A 386 3.82 3.88 10.45
CA GLY A 386 4.04 4.25 9.05
C GLY A 386 5.50 4.41 8.63
N ASP A 387 6.43 4.51 9.59
CA ASP A 387 7.84 4.78 9.30
C ASP A 387 8.79 3.71 9.87
N ASN A 388 8.38 2.98 10.91
CA ASN A 388 9.26 2.09 11.67
C ASN A 388 8.50 0.89 12.25
N VAL A 389 9.24 -0.17 12.53
CA VAL A 389 8.81 -1.28 13.36
C VAL A 389 9.70 -1.33 14.61
N TYR A 390 9.09 -1.37 15.78
CA TYR A 390 9.78 -1.50 17.06
C TYR A 390 9.53 -2.89 17.64
N ASP A 391 10.60 -3.54 18.06
CA ASP A 391 10.58 -4.87 18.67
C ASP A 391 10.62 -4.75 20.19
N TYR A 392 9.59 -5.25 20.90
CA TYR A 392 9.58 -5.27 22.35
C TYR A 392 10.67 -6.17 22.94
N CYS A 393 10.99 -7.30 22.26
CA CYS A 393 12.03 -8.20 22.71
C CYS A 393 13.42 -7.56 22.75
N ASP A 394 13.71 -6.60 21.88
CA ASP A 394 15.00 -5.90 21.89
C ASP A 394 15.07 -4.96 23.11
N ILE A 395 13.97 -4.31 23.46
CA ILE A 395 13.87 -3.38 24.59
C ILE A 395 13.92 -4.11 25.93
N SER A 396 13.27 -5.27 26.03
CA SER A 396 13.24 -6.06 27.26
C SER A 396 14.60 -6.66 27.66
N LYS A 397 15.54 -6.80 26.73
CA LYS A 397 16.90 -7.29 26.96
C LYS A 397 17.85 -6.20 27.46
N GLU A 398 17.53 -4.93 27.27
CA GLU A 398 18.33 -3.77 27.72
C GLU A 398 17.97 -3.32 29.15
N LYS A 399 16.87 -3.87 29.73
CA LYS A 399 16.48 -3.69 31.15
C LYS A 399 17.03 -4.80 32.02
#